data_3210826c7cb41790f1715884e11c71cf
#
_entry.id   3210826c7cb41790f1715884e11c71cf
#
_cell.length_a   1.000
_cell.length_b   1.000
_cell.length_c   1.000
_cell.angle_alpha   90.00
_cell.angle_beta   90.00
_cell.angle_gamma   90.00
#
_symmetry.space_group_name_H-M   'P 1'
#
loop_
_entity.id
_entity.type
_entity.pdbx_description
1 polymer ?
#
loop_
_entity_poly.entity_id
_entity_poly.type
_entity_poly.pdbx_seq_one_letter_code
_entity_poly.pdbx_strand_id
1 'polypeptide(L)'
;MCVLKSRRKGFSFKGGSMMCRNYYLIPASKSYVYAANKQYLTDDGILTKAWDYMDFIDKHTAWGKKRSVNTAMRKRAGFISKDEYGNEVELGYKSEIIGVTLKDNPDVVRGKKANLILFEEAGSCKELAAAWQIARPSVEIDGVAFAPMIAFGTGGDEDSNFATLKDMFYNPEGYNCLGLPNIWDETPTDKECGFFCP
;
A
#
# COMPACT_ATOMS: atom_id res chain seq x y z
N MET A 1 9.31 -4.87 1.39
CA MET A 1 9.18 -6.32 1.05
C MET A 1 8.61 -6.45 -0.35
N CYS A 2 9.17 -7.31 -1.18
CA CYS A 2 8.62 -7.67 -2.49
C CYS A 2 7.86 -9.00 -2.40
N VAL A 3 6.69 -9.10 -3.05
CA VAL A 3 5.84 -10.29 -3.02
C VAL A 3 5.40 -10.65 -4.44
N LEU A 4 5.81 -11.81 -4.91
CA LEU A 4 5.19 -12.45 -6.07
C LEU A 4 4.07 -13.38 -5.61
N LYS A 5 2.94 -13.32 -6.27
CA LYS A 5 1.79 -14.14 -5.92
C LYS A 5 1.13 -14.78 -7.14
N SER A 6 0.55 -15.93 -6.96
CA SER A 6 -0.42 -16.47 -7.91
C SER A 6 -1.72 -15.66 -7.89
N ARG A 7 -2.51 -15.76 -8.94
CA ARG A 7 -3.82 -15.12 -9.00
C ARG A 7 -4.75 -15.67 -7.90
N ARG A 8 -5.68 -14.83 -7.41
CA ARG A 8 -6.74 -15.18 -6.45
C ARG A 8 -6.25 -15.63 -5.07
N LYS A 9 -5.04 -15.27 -4.65
CA LYS A 9 -4.52 -15.58 -3.30
C LYS A 9 -4.94 -14.59 -2.21
N GLY A 10 -5.86 -13.68 -2.53
CA GLY A 10 -6.45 -12.76 -1.55
C GLY A 10 -5.47 -11.69 -1.03
N PHE A 11 -4.39 -11.37 -1.76
CA PHE A 11 -3.40 -10.42 -1.29
C PHE A 11 -3.96 -8.99 -1.18
N SER A 12 -4.85 -8.59 -2.10
CA SER A 12 -5.56 -7.30 -2.01
C SER A 12 -6.46 -7.23 -0.77
N PHE A 13 -7.06 -8.35 -0.34
CA PHE A 13 -7.78 -8.42 0.94
C PHE A 13 -6.83 -8.24 2.14
N LYS A 14 -5.65 -8.88 2.13
CA LYS A 14 -4.64 -8.69 3.18
C LYS A 14 -4.16 -7.24 3.24
N GLY A 15 -3.84 -6.63 2.09
CA GLY A 15 -3.47 -5.22 2.02
C GLY A 15 -4.59 -4.30 2.51
N GLY A 16 -5.84 -4.55 2.11
CA GLY A 16 -7.02 -3.83 2.59
C GLY A 16 -7.17 -3.91 4.11
N SER A 17 -7.02 -5.11 4.69
CA SER A 17 -7.10 -5.29 6.14
C SER A 17 -5.99 -4.59 6.91
N MET A 18 -4.75 -4.56 6.38
CA MET A 18 -3.63 -3.83 6.98
C MET A 18 -3.91 -2.31 7.01
N MET A 19 -4.44 -1.75 5.92
CA MET A 19 -4.83 -0.34 5.87
C MET A 19 -5.97 -0.05 6.87
N CYS A 20 -6.99 -0.90 6.94
CA CYS A 20 -8.09 -0.77 7.90
C CYS A 20 -7.59 -0.85 9.34
N ARG A 21 -6.70 -1.79 9.66
CA ARG A 21 -6.07 -1.85 10.99
C ARG A 21 -5.45 -0.51 11.37
N ASN A 22 -4.63 0.07 10.51
CA ASN A 22 -4.00 1.36 10.78
C ASN A 22 -5.05 2.47 10.93
N TYR A 23 -6.07 2.49 10.07
CA TYR A 23 -7.14 3.48 10.10
C TYR A 23 -7.93 3.48 11.42
N TYR A 24 -8.25 2.29 11.96
CA TYR A 24 -9.05 2.17 13.18
C TYR A 24 -8.22 2.24 14.46
N LEU A 25 -6.97 1.79 14.45
CA LEU A 25 -6.18 1.61 15.67
C LEU A 25 -5.11 2.69 15.89
N ILE A 26 -4.62 3.35 14.84
CA ILE A 26 -3.49 4.27 14.94
C ILE A 26 -3.94 5.70 14.60
N PRO A 27 -4.02 6.60 15.61
CA PRO A 27 -4.38 8.00 15.35
C PRO A 27 -3.43 8.66 14.36
N ALA A 28 -3.98 9.50 13.48
CA ALA A 28 -3.26 10.25 12.46
C ALA A 28 -2.42 9.40 11.48
N SER A 29 -2.65 8.08 11.45
CA SER A 29 -1.96 7.20 10.51
C SER A 29 -2.33 7.52 9.07
N LYS A 30 -1.37 7.31 8.16
CA LYS A 30 -1.58 7.44 6.73
C LYS A 30 -1.14 6.16 6.03
N SER A 31 -2.08 5.50 5.37
CA SER A 31 -1.82 4.34 4.52
C SER A 31 -2.00 4.74 3.07
N TYR A 32 -0.94 4.63 2.28
CA TYR A 32 -0.99 4.87 0.84
C TYR A 32 -1.01 3.56 0.08
N VAL A 33 -1.81 3.51 -0.97
CA VAL A 33 -1.74 2.44 -1.95
C VAL A 33 -1.56 3.04 -3.34
N TYR A 34 -0.52 2.60 -4.01
CA TYR A 34 -0.14 2.99 -5.36
C TYR A 34 -0.46 1.88 -6.35
N ALA A 35 -0.94 2.23 -7.52
CA ALA A 35 -1.11 1.32 -8.65
C ALA A 35 -0.89 2.04 -9.97
N ALA A 36 -0.61 1.31 -11.04
CA ALA A 36 -0.43 1.89 -12.37
C ALA A 36 -1.69 2.65 -12.81
N ASN A 37 -2.87 2.07 -12.62
CA ASN A 37 -4.16 2.60 -13.05
C ASN A 37 -5.16 2.62 -11.90
N LYS A 38 -6.17 3.53 -12.01
CA LYS A 38 -7.25 3.68 -11.04
C LYS A 38 -8.06 2.39 -10.87
N GLN A 39 -8.31 1.65 -11.94
CA GLN A 39 -9.10 0.43 -11.90
C GLN A 39 -8.50 -0.65 -10.99
N TYR A 40 -7.18 -0.78 -10.88
CA TYR A 40 -6.56 -1.68 -9.91
C TYR A 40 -6.82 -1.29 -8.45
N LEU A 41 -7.22 -0.03 -8.21
CA LEU A 41 -7.57 0.47 -6.89
C LEU A 41 -9.06 0.33 -6.60
N THR A 42 -9.95 0.63 -7.59
CA THR A 42 -11.38 0.82 -7.36
C THR A 42 -12.28 -0.24 -7.99
N ASP A 43 -11.87 -0.87 -9.12
CA ASP A 43 -12.72 -1.82 -9.83
C ASP A 43 -12.45 -3.24 -9.29
N ASP A 44 -13.14 -3.62 -8.23
CA ASP A 44 -12.83 -4.81 -7.43
C ASP A 44 -11.38 -4.84 -6.88
N GLY A 45 -10.76 -3.66 -6.81
CA GLY A 45 -9.39 -3.46 -6.36
C GLY A 45 -9.24 -3.40 -4.83
N ILE A 46 -8.03 -3.10 -4.39
CA ILE A 46 -7.68 -3.10 -2.96
C ILE A 46 -8.47 -2.09 -2.13
N LEU A 47 -8.82 -0.91 -2.69
CA LEU A 47 -9.63 0.08 -1.97
C LEU A 47 -11.06 -0.42 -1.77
N THR A 48 -11.65 -1.07 -2.77
CA THR A 48 -12.98 -1.69 -2.62
C THR A 48 -12.97 -2.69 -1.49
N LYS A 49 -11.96 -3.58 -1.41
CA LYS A 49 -11.82 -4.52 -0.30
C LYS A 49 -11.67 -3.80 1.05
N ALA A 50 -10.89 -2.72 1.10
CA ALA A 50 -10.75 -1.93 2.31
C ALA A 50 -12.08 -1.26 2.70
N TRP A 51 -12.85 -0.75 1.74
CA TRP A 51 -14.16 -0.14 2.00
C TRP A 51 -15.18 -1.16 2.50
N ASP A 52 -15.18 -2.37 1.97
CA ASP A 52 -16.03 -3.46 2.44
C ASP A 52 -15.72 -3.83 3.91
N TYR A 53 -14.42 -3.93 4.27
CA TYR A 53 -14.01 -4.10 5.67
C TYR A 53 -14.46 -2.95 6.57
N MET A 54 -14.30 -1.71 6.11
CA MET A 54 -14.71 -0.54 6.89
C MET A 54 -16.23 -0.51 7.11
N ASP A 55 -17.00 -0.84 6.07
CA ASP A 55 -18.45 -0.88 6.17
C ASP A 55 -18.92 -2.00 7.12
N PHE A 56 -18.22 -3.15 7.11
CA PHE A 56 -18.47 -4.21 8.08
C PHE A 56 -18.16 -3.76 9.52
N ILE A 57 -17.00 -3.15 9.75
CA ILE A 57 -16.59 -2.67 11.08
C ILE A 57 -17.56 -1.60 11.58
N ASP A 58 -17.92 -0.64 10.75
CA ASP A 58 -18.81 0.46 11.12
C ASP A 58 -20.24 -0.02 11.47
N LYS A 59 -20.72 -1.08 10.80
CA LYS A 59 -22.05 -1.64 11.03
C LYS A 59 -22.12 -2.60 12.22
N HIS A 60 -21.08 -3.35 12.48
CA HIS A 60 -21.12 -4.49 13.39
C HIS A 60 -20.30 -4.32 14.67
N THR A 61 -19.60 -3.18 14.83
CA THR A 61 -18.77 -2.92 16.01
C THR A 61 -18.95 -1.50 16.52
N ALA A 62 -18.51 -1.25 17.76
CA ALA A 62 -18.46 0.09 18.35
C ALA A 62 -17.25 0.93 17.87
N TRP A 63 -16.47 0.44 16.89
CA TRP A 63 -15.26 1.08 16.41
C TRP A 63 -15.50 2.04 15.24
N GLY A 64 -16.73 2.14 14.75
CA GLY A 64 -17.12 3.03 13.66
C GLY A 64 -16.60 4.46 13.85
N LYS A 65 -16.14 5.08 12.78
CA LYS A 65 -15.58 6.44 12.79
C LYS A 65 -16.31 7.34 11.82
N LYS A 66 -16.64 8.56 12.25
CA LYS A 66 -17.07 9.62 11.35
C LYS A 66 -15.96 9.90 10.33
N ARG A 67 -16.34 10.31 9.13
CA ARG A 67 -15.41 10.61 8.04
C ARG A 67 -15.52 12.06 7.59
N SER A 68 -14.44 12.82 7.71
CA SER A 68 -14.32 14.18 7.16
C SER A 68 -14.09 14.15 5.65
N VAL A 69 -13.45 13.08 5.14
CA VAL A 69 -13.31 12.78 3.71
C VAL A 69 -13.84 11.38 3.44
N ASN A 70 -14.71 11.24 2.45
CA ASN A 70 -15.30 9.96 2.07
C ASN A 70 -15.48 9.91 0.55
N THR A 71 -14.42 9.52 -0.17
CA THR A 71 -14.42 9.36 -1.63
C THR A 71 -13.99 7.95 -2.02
N ALA A 72 -14.14 7.58 -3.29
CA ALA A 72 -13.69 6.29 -3.80
C ALA A 72 -12.17 6.08 -3.64
N MET A 73 -11.38 7.16 -3.66
CA MET A 73 -9.91 7.09 -3.60
C MET A 73 -9.34 7.47 -2.22
N ARG A 74 -10.16 8.02 -1.31
CA ARG A 74 -9.67 8.51 -0.01
C ARG A 74 -10.75 8.48 1.04
N LYS A 75 -10.43 7.92 2.20
CA LYS A 75 -11.26 8.05 3.40
C LYS A 75 -10.39 8.54 4.55
N ARG A 76 -10.93 9.55 5.31
CA ARG A 76 -10.26 10.13 6.46
C ARG A 76 -11.21 10.16 7.66
N ALA A 77 -10.75 9.63 8.78
CA ALA A 77 -11.47 9.63 10.03
C ALA A 77 -11.43 11.02 10.66
N GLY A 78 -12.59 11.64 10.84
CA GLY A 78 -12.69 12.96 11.43
C GLY A 78 -14.08 13.57 11.23
N PHE A 79 -14.25 14.76 11.74
CA PHE A 79 -15.43 15.58 11.53
C PHE A 79 -15.05 17.06 11.62
N ILE A 80 -15.80 17.89 10.92
CA ILE A 80 -15.62 19.34 11.00
C ILE A 80 -16.44 19.87 12.19
N SER A 81 -15.82 20.73 12.97
CA SER A 81 -16.44 21.46 14.10
C SER A 81 -16.05 22.93 14.01
N LYS A 82 -16.66 23.78 14.82
CA LYS A 82 -16.23 25.17 14.94
C LYS A 82 -15.48 25.35 16.25
N ASP A 83 -14.40 26.12 16.20
CA ASP A 83 -13.69 26.58 17.39
C ASP A 83 -14.44 27.71 18.09
N GLU A 84 -13.91 28.18 19.21
CA GLU A 84 -14.47 29.31 20.00
C GLU A 84 -14.50 30.64 19.23
N TYR A 85 -13.76 30.75 18.13
CA TYR A 85 -13.72 31.91 17.23
C TYR A 85 -14.64 31.75 16.02
N GLY A 86 -15.31 30.59 15.87
CA GLY A 86 -16.19 30.29 14.75
C GLY A 86 -15.50 29.74 13.52
N ASN A 87 -14.17 29.48 13.55
CA ASN A 87 -13.44 28.89 12.45
C ASN A 87 -13.70 27.37 12.35
N GLU A 88 -13.73 26.84 11.14
CA GLU A 88 -13.84 25.40 10.91
C GLU A 88 -12.53 24.69 11.27
N VAL A 89 -12.62 23.73 12.17
CA VAL A 89 -11.50 22.88 12.57
C VAL A 89 -11.85 21.40 12.38
N GLU A 90 -10.91 20.64 11.86
CA GLU A 90 -11.06 19.20 11.76
C GLU A 90 -10.65 18.53 13.07
N LEU A 91 -11.59 17.83 13.67
CA LEU A 91 -11.42 17.04 14.90
C LEU A 91 -11.54 15.54 14.59
N GLY A 92 -11.18 14.71 15.56
CA GLY A 92 -11.28 13.26 15.50
C GLY A 92 -9.95 12.57 15.26
N TYR A 93 -10.02 11.35 14.75
CA TYR A 93 -8.89 10.43 14.73
C TYR A 93 -7.82 10.78 13.67
N LYS A 94 -8.24 11.42 12.58
CA LYS A 94 -7.40 11.92 11.47
C LYS A 94 -6.58 10.85 10.72
N SER A 95 -6.85 9.57 10.96
CA SER A 95 -6.26 8.49 10.17
C SER A 95 -6.83 8.44 8.76
N GLU A 96 -6.00 8.02 7.78
CA GLU A 96 -6.37 8.07 6.38
C GLU A 96 -5.95 6.81 5.62
N ILE A 97 -6.79 6.43 4.63
CA ILE A 97 -6.43 5.53 3.55
C ILE A 97 -6.53 6.31 2.25
N ILE A 98 -5.47 6.27 1.44
CA ILE A 98 -5.30 7.10 0.25
C ILE A 98 -4.84 6.25 -0.92
N GLY A 99 -5.65 6.18 -1.98
CA GLY A 99 -5.26 5.59 -3.25
C GLY A 99 -4.66 6.63 -4.19
N VAL A 100 -3.59 6.28 -4.87
CA VAL A 100 -2.89 7.14 -5.82
C VAL A 100 -2.53 6.35 -7.06
N THR A 101 -2.83 6.89 -8.23
CA THR A 101 -2.42 6.30 -9.50
C THR A 101 -1.06 6.86 -9.90
N LEU A 102 -0.11 5.98 -10.20
CA LEU A 102 1.22 6.38 -10.67
C LEU A 102 1.16 6.89 -12.10
N LYS A 103 0.33 6.25 -12.95
CA LYS A 103 0.41 6.42 -14.40
C LYS A 103 1.89 6.22 -14.83
N ASP A 104 2.46 7.14 -15.58
CA ASP A 104 3.88 7.12 -15.96
C ASP A 104 4.69 8.21 -15.21
N ASN A 105 4.24 8.61 -14.00
CA ASN A 105 4.90 9.64 -13.19
C ASN A 105 5.22 9.13 -11.79
N PRO A 106 6.47 8.71 -11.52
CA PRO A 106 6.88 8.23 -10.21
C PRO A 106 6.94 9.33 -9.14
N ASP A 107 7.02 10.62 -9.52
CA ASP A 107 7.13 11.73 -8.56
C ASP A 107 5.85 11.96 -7.73
N VAL A 108 4.72 11.40 -8.11
CA VAL A 108 3.47 11.51 -7.33
C VAL A 108 3.58 10.89 -5.92
N VAL A 109 4.57 10.04 -5.67
CA VAL A 109 4.82 9.43 -4.36
C VAL A 109 5.66 10.31 -3.43
N ARG A 110 6.30 11.37 -3.96
CA ARG A 110 7.22 12.24 -3.23
C ARG A 110 6.56 12.97 -2.06
N GLY A 111 7.29 13.10 -0.94
CA GLY A 111 6.88 13.92 0.20
C GLY A 111 5.70 13.41 1.02
N LYS A 112 5.38 12.12 0.92
CA LYS A 112 4.26 11.48 1.63
C LYS A 112 4.77 10.79 2.89
N LYS A 113 4.57 11.37 4.08
CA LYS A 113 4.77 10.61 5.34
C LYS A 113 3.71 9.51 5.44
N ALA A 114 4.15 8.29 5.70
CA ALA A 114 3.27 7.12 5.70
C ALA A 114 3.55 6.17 6.87
N ASN A 115 2.51 5.50 7.34
CA ASN A 115 2.60 4.38 8.29
C ASN A 115 2.49 3.02 7.56
N LEU A 116 2.12 3.06 6.28
CA LEU A 116 2.07 1.90 5.40
C LEU A 116 2.07 2.39 3.95
N ILE A 117 2.90 1.79 3.12
CA ILE A 117 2.87 1.97 1.66
C ILE A 117 2.68 0.61 1.01
N LEU A 118 1.70 0.53 0.11
CA LEU A 118 1.43 -0.63 -0.72
C LEU A 118 1.53 -0.26 -2.20
N PHE A 119 2.14 -1.11 -3.00
CA PHE A 119 2.10 -1.07 -4.45
C PHE A 119 1.27 -2.27 -4.94
N GLU A 120 0.05 -2.00 -5.38
CA GLU A 120 -0.91 -2.99 -5.88
C GLU A 120 -0.65 -3.28 -7.35
N GLU A 121 -0.66 -4.56 -7.72
CA GLU A 121 -0.32 -5.06 -9.06
C GLU A 121 0.97 -4.40 -9.59
N ALA A 122 2.00 -4.43 -8.74
CA ALA A 122 3.26 -3.72 -8.95
C ALA A 122 3.94 -4.10 -10.26
N GLY A 123 3.74 -5.33 -10.77
CA GLY A 123 4.22 -5.76 -12.07
C GLY A 123 3.65 -4.98 -13.26
N SER A 124 2.57 -4.22 -13.07
CA SER A 124 1.99 -3.35 -14.10
C SER A 124 2.53 -1.92 -14.07
N CYS A 125 3.37 -1.58 -13.09
CA CYS A 125 3.91 -0.24 -12.91
C CYS A 125 5.21 -0.08 -13.70
N LYS A 126 5.21 0.64 -14.81
CA LYS A 126 6.40 0.87 -15.66
C LYS A 126 7.56 1.46 -14.88
N GLU A 127 7.30 2.46 -14.04
CA GLU A 127 8.28 3.21 -13.26
C GLU A 127 8.37 2.70 -11.81
N LEU A 128 8.16 1.39 -11.57
CA LEU A 128 8.14 0.82 -10.22
C LEU A 128 9.43 1.08 -9.45
N ALA A 129 10.59 0.88 -10.07
CA ALA A 129 11.88 1.09 -9.42
C ALA A 129 12.06 2.55 -8.96
N ALA A 130 11.75 3.51 -9.84
CA ALA A 130 11.84 4.93 -9.52
C ALA A 130 10.83 5.31 -8.42
N ALA A 131 9.57 4.88 -8.53
CA ALA A 131 8.54 5.14 -7.53
C ALA A 131 8.92 4.53 -6.17
N TRP A 132 9.48 3.32 -6.15
CA TRP A 132 9.97 2.67 -4.94
C TRP A 132 11.06 3.48 -4.25
N GLN A 133 12.10 3.90 -4.99
CA GLN A 133 13.18 4.71 -4.45
C GLN A 133 12.70 6.07 -3.92
N ILE A 134 11.79 6.74 -4.64
CA ILE A 134 11.24 8.04 -4.24
C ILE A 134 10.33 7.91 -3.01
N ALA A 135 9.63 6.78 -2.85
CA ALA A 135 8.73 6.54 -1.71
C ALA A 135 9.48 6.20 -0.41
N ARG A 136 10.68 5.61 -0.48
CA ARG A 136 11.45 5.14 0.69
C ARG A 136 11.61 6.18 1.80
N PRO A 137 12.01 7.43 1.55
CA PRO A 137 12.15 8.44 2.60
C PRO A 137 10.85 8.75 3.36
N SER A 138 9.70 8.29 2.85
CA SER A 138 8.40 8.45 3.52
C SER A 138 8.17 7.44 4.66
N VAL A 139 8.95 6.36 4.70
CA VAL A 139 8.83 5.24 5.64
C VAL A 139 10.14 4.87 6.33
N GLU A 140 11.23 5.63 6.08
CA GLU A 140 12.52 5.43 6.75
C GLU A 140 13.14 6.75 7.19
N ILE A 141 13.97 6.70 8.25
CA ILE A 141 14.77 7.81 8.77
C ILE A 141 16.18 7.29 8.95
N ASP A 142 17.16 7.97 8.38
CA ASP A 142 18.58 7.61 8.46
C ASP A 142 18.87 6.14 8.07
N GLY A 143 18.14 5.66 7.05
CA GLY A 143 18.27 4.29 6.54
C GLY A 143 17.55 3.22 7.36
N VAL A 144 16.88 3.61 8.46
CA VAL A 144 16.11 2.70 9.30
C VAL A 144 14.61 2.81 8.98
N ALA A 145 14.01 1.71 8.54
CA ALA A 145 12.58 1.67 8.26
C ALA A 145 11.76 1.71 9.54
N PHE A 146 10.85 2.67 9.66
CA PHE A 146 9.87 2.77 10.76
C PHE A 146 8.46 2.33 10.34
N ALA A 147 8.21 2.16 9.05
CA ALA A 147 6.92 1.70 8.55
C ALA A 147 7.11 0.74 7.36
N PRO A 148 6.19 -0.22 7.18
CA PRO A 148 6.29 -1.19 6.09
C PRO A 148 6.00 -0.56 4.73
N MET A 149 6.78 -0.97 3.73
CA MET A 149 6.55 -0.72 2.32
C MET A 149 6.56 -2.07 1.58
N ILE A 150 5.47 -2.37 0.86
CA ILE A 150 5.24 -3.68 0.25
C ILE A 150 4.83 -3.48 -1.21
N ALA A 151 5.60 -4.07 -2.12
CA ALA A 151 5.21 -4.23 -3.52
C ALA A 151 4.71 -5.66 -3.73
N PHE A 152 3.53 -5.82 -4.30
CA PHE A 152 3.00 -7.14 -4.61
C PHE A 152 2.27 -7.15 -5.95
N GLY A 153 2.38 -8.26 -6.65
CA GLY A 153 1.77 -8.43 -7.94
C GLY A 153 1.79 -9.88 -8.40
N THR A 154 0.99 -10.15 -9.41
CA THR A 154 0.97 -11.46 -10.08
C THR A 154 2.15 -11.53 -11.04
N GLY A 155 2.81 -12.69 -11.14
CA GLY A 155 3.71 -13.00 -12.23
C GLY A 155 2.92 -12.94 -13.55
N GLY A 156 3.41 -12.17 -14.52
CA GLY A 156 2.76 -11.99 -15.81
C GLY A 156 3.64 -12.50 -16.96
N ASP A 157 3.12 -12.34 -18.16
CA ASP A 157 3.89 -12.54 -19.39
C ASP A 157 5.16 -11.66 -19.36
N GLU A 158 6.14 -12.00 -20.20
CA GLU A 158 7.45 -11.34 -20.30
C GLU A 158 7.39 -9.87 -20.74
N ASP A 159 6.28 -9.18 -20.47
CA ASP A 159 6.14 -7.75 -20.69
C ASP A 159 7.19 -6.99 -19.87
N SER A 160 7.80 -6.00 -20.48
CA SER A 160 8.88 -5.17 -19.92
C SER A 160 8.59 -4.61 -18.53
N ASN A 161 7.32 -4.45 -18.18
CA ASN A 161 6.89 -3.90 -16.88
C ASN A 161 7.07 -4.88 -15.72
N PHE A 162 6.89 -6.19 -15.97
CA PHE A 162 7.10 -7.23 -14.95
C PHE A 162 8.58 -7.42 -14.59
N ALA A 163 9.50 -7.07 -15.50
CA ALA A 163 10.93 -7.23 -15.29
C ALA A 163 11.42 -6.58 -13.99
N THR A 164 10.92 -5.38 -13.66
CA THR A 164 11.30 -4.68 -12.42
C THR A 164 10.83 -5.42 -11.17
N LEU A 165 9.58 -5.90 -11.14
CA LEU A 165 9.08 -6.66 -9.98
C LEU A 165 9.81 -7.99 -9.81
N LYS A 166 10.16 -8.65 -10.92
CA LYS A 166 10.97 -9.87 -10.93
C LYS A 166 12.38 -9.59 -10.41
N ASP A 167 13.00 -8.50 -10.84
CA ASP A 167 14.32 -8.09 -10.36
C ASP A 167 14.29 -7.77 -8.86
N MET A 168 13.28 -7.03 -8.38
CA MET A 168 13.08 -6.77 -6.95
C MET A 168 12.91 -8.07 -6.14
N PHE A 169 12.32 -9.09 -6.73
CA PHE A 169 12.11 -10.38 -6.09
C PHE A 169 13.42 -11.17 -5.95
N TYR A 170 14.23 -11.24 -7.00
CA TYR A 170 15.49 -12.01 -7.01
C TYR A 170 16.71 -11.23 -6.48
N ASN A 171 16.60 -9.89 -6.36
CA ASN A 171 17.64 -9.02 -5.84
C ASN A 171 17.10 -8.10 -4.74
N PRO A 172 16.54 -8.65 -3.64
CA PRO A 172 15.88 -7.85 -2.60
C PRO A 172 16.82 -6.83 -1.96
N GLU A 173 18.10 -7.14 -1.81
CA GLU A 173 19.11 -6.24 -1.24
C GLU A 173 19.25 -4.95 -2.06
N GLY A 174 19.29 -5.03 -3.39
CA GLY A 174 19.40 -3.87 -4.29
C GLY A 174 18.26 -2.85 -4.13
N TYR A 175 17.12 -3.28 -3.61
CA TYR A 175 15.94 -2.45 -3.35
C TYR A 175 15.69 -2.21 -1.85
N ASN A 176 16.62 -2.62 -0.99
CA ASN A 176 16.45 -2.60 0.46
C ASN A 176 15.13 -3.29 0.91
N CYS A 177 14.83 -4.40 0.27
CA CYS A 177 13.72 -5.28 0.62
C CYS A 177 14.18 -6.36 1.61
N LEU A 178 13.24 -6.88 2.39
CA LEU A 178 13.47 -8.06 3.20
C LEU A 178 13.78 -9.25 2.29
N GLY A 179 14.95 -9.83 2.47
CA GLY A 179 15.36 -11.08 1.83
C GLY A 179 14.89 -12.29 2.64
N LEU A 180 14.51 -13.34 1.95
CA LEU A 180 14.08 -14.61 2.49
C LEU A 180 14.84 -15.74 1.76
N PRO A 181 15.10 -16.89 2.41
CA PRO A 181 15.69 -18.03 1.73
C PRO A 181 14.88 -18.42 0.50
N ASN A 182 15.56 -18.61 -0.62
CA ASN A 182 14.91 -19.03 -1.87
C ASN A 182 14.64 -20.54 -1.83
N ILE A 183 13.43 -20.89 -1.41
CA ILE A 183 12.93 -22.28 -1.36
C ILE A 183 11.94 -22.59 -2.49
N TRP A 184 11.78 -21.66 -3.43
CA TRP A 184 10.71 -21.71 -4.44
C TRP A 184 11.21 -22.22 -5.80
N ASP A 185 12.50 -22.00 -6.09
CA ASP A 185 13.09 -22.47 -7.32
C ASP A 185 13.44 -23.97 -7.24
N GLU A 186 13.34 -24.68 -8.36
CA GLU A 186 13.66 -26.11 -8.45
C GLU A 186 15.12 -26.40 -8.05
N THR A 187 16.02 -25.46 -8.32
CA THR A 187 17.41 -25.53 -7.90
C THR A 187 17.62 -24.56 -6.73
N PRO A 188 17.77 -25.06 -5.49
CA PRO A 188 18.07 -24.22 -4.34
C PRO A 188 19.33 -23.38 -4.59
N THR A 189 19.24 -22.09 -4.29
CA THR A 189 20.38 -21.17 -4.32
C THR A 189 20.61 -20.60 -2.93
N ASP A 190 21.87 -20.28 -2.59
CA ASP A 190 22.20 -19.58 -1.35
C ASP A 190 21.77 -18.10 -1.36
N LYS A 191 21.16 -17.64 -2.47
CA LYS A 191 20.69 -16.26 -2.63
C LYS A 191 19.32 -16.08 -2.01
N GLU A 192 19.15 -14.97 -1.31
CA GLU A 192 17.86 -14.54 -0.81
C GLU A 192 16.96 -14.03 -1.96
N CYS A 193 15.66 -14.14 -1.76
CA CYS A 193 14.65 -13.61 -2.65
C CYS A 193 13.52 -12.93 -1.87
N GLY A 194 12.55 -12.35 -2.57
CA GLY A 194 11.30 -11.86 -2.00
C GLY A 194 10.40 -13.00 -1.52
N PHE A 195 9.20 -12.65 -1.07
CA PHE A 195 8.20 -13.64 -0.65
C PHE A 195 7.38 -14.12 -1.86
N PHE A 196 7.29 -15.42 -2.03
CA PHE A 196 6.39 -16.03 -3.01
C PHE A 196 5.15 -16.61 -2.32
N CYS A 197 3.97 -16.32 -2.87
CA CYS A 197 2.68 -16.87 -2.44
C CYS A 197 2.08 -17.68 -3.59
N PRO A 198 2.27 -19.02 -3.58
CA PRO A 198 1.85 -19.92 -4.65
C PRO A 198 0.32 -20.03 -4.79
#